data_928601973bd800f7e1c9fc227fc1a664
#
_entry.id   928601973bd800f7e1c9fc227fc1a664
#
_cell.length_a   1.000
_cell.length_b   1.000
_cell.length_c   1.000
_cell.angle_alpha   90.00
_cell.angle_beta   90.00
_cell.angle_gamma   90.00
#
_symmetry.space_group_name_H-M   'P 1'
#
loop_
_entity.id
_entity.type
_entity.pdbx_description
1 polymer ?
#
loop_
_entity_poly.entity_id
_entity_poly.type
_entity_poly.pdbx_seq_one_letter_code
_entity_poly.pdbx_strand_id
1 'polypeptide(L)'
;MQAVPSENLAIDRKKRAKEPFLELDLRPAEERVCDFHEVVIGFTPEQAKIEAARCIHCPDPAPCMLGCPTHNDIPSAMWLIEQGKFSEAAKIYHKTSSLPEVCGRVCPHEQLCEGACVLNKNGEPVITGQLEVFALEQERAKEPYVPKIAPSTGKKVAIVGAGPAGLGCGDELLKLGHEVTFYDSKPAPGGLLVYGIPNFKISKDVFFERWNDMVKLGAKFVGNTYIGRDKSIDDILTEGFDAMFVG
;
A
#
# COMPACT_ATOMS: atom_id res chain seq x y z
N MET A 1 14.50 -9.61 -5.80
CA MET A 1 13.96 -10.86 -6.35
C MET A 1 13.54 -10.56 -7.78
N GLN A 2 13.83 -11.44 -8.73
CA GLN A 2 13.26 -11.35 -10.08
C GLN A 2 11.78 -11.73 -10.00
N ALA A 3 10.94 -11.10 -10.84
CA ALA A 3 9.55 -11.51 -11.01
C ALA A 3 9.49 -13.01 -11.32
N VAL A 4 8.47 -13.71 -10.80
CA VAL A 4 8.28 -15.13 -11.14
C VAL A 4 7.79 -15.19 -12.59
N PRO A 5 8.56 -15.74 -13.55
CA PRO A 5 8.15 -15.72 -14.94
C PRO A 5 6.87 -16.56 -15.12
N SER A 6 5.79 -15.93 -15.54
CA SER A 6 4.50 -16.58 -15.79
C SER A 6 4.60 -17.73 -16.82
N GLU A 7 5.60 -17.66 -17.69
CA GLU A 7 5.85 -18.63 -18.79
C GLU A 7 6.40 -19.96 -18.29
N ASN A 8 7.04 -20.01 -17.12
CA ASN A 8 7.69 -21.21 -16.57
C ASN A 8 6.87 -21.92 -15.48
N LEU A 9 5.67 -21.43 -15.16
CA LEU A 9 4.83 -22.06 -14.15
C LEU A 9 4.03 -23.20 -14.75
N ALA A 10 4.28 -24.43 -14.27
CA ALA A 10 3.49 -25.61 -14.62
C ALA A 10 2.14 -25.59 -13.89
N ILE A 11 1.24 -24.70 -14.30
CA ILE A 11 -0.10 -24.52 -13.71
C ILE A 11 -1.20 -24.86 -14.71
N ASP A 12 -2.27 -25.47 -14.24
CA ASP A 12 -3.49 -25.69 -15.02
C ASP A 12 -4.41 -24.44 -14.88
N ARG A 13 -4.26 -23.51 -15.82
CA ARG A 13 -5.04 -22.27 -15.86
C ARG A 13 -6.55 -22.51 -15.97
N LYS A 14 -6.96 -23.59 -16.68
CA LYS A 14 -8.39 -23.91 -16.84
C LYS A 14 -8.99 -24.45 -15.55
N LYS A 15 -8.23 -25.20 -14.78
CA LYS A 15 -8.64 -25.67 -13.46
C LYS A 15 -8.74 -24.48 -12.51
N ARG A 16 -7.71 -23.65 -12.40
CA ARG A 16 -7.68 -22.46 -11.53
C ARG A 16 -8.84 -21.49 -11.79
N ALA A 17 -9.19 -21.28 -13.06
CA ALA A 17 -10.31 -20.42 -13.43
C ALA A 17 -11.70 -20.95 -13.00
N LYS A 18 -11.79 -22.19 -12.54
CA LYS A 18 -13.02 -22.82 -12.04
C LYS A 18 -13.05 -22.97 -10.52
N GLU A 19 -11.94 -22.67 -9.85
CA GLU A 19 -11.91 -22.71 -8.38
C GLU A 19 -12.89 -21.68 -7.82
N PRO A 20 -13.65 -22.05 -6.78
CA PRO A 20 -14.68 -21.18 -6.23
C PRO A 20 -14.05 -19.91 -5.62
N PHE A 21 -14.78 -18.81 -5.77
CA PHE A 21 -14.49 -17.56 -5.09
C PHE A 21 -14.63 -17.74 -3.58
N LEU A 22 -13.71 -17.16 -2.83
CA LEU A 22 -13.76 -17.16 -1.37
C LEU A 22 -14.34 -15.84 -0.88
N GLU A 23 -15.56 -15.88 -0.34
CA GLU A 23 -16.16 -14.70 0.26
C GLU A 23 -15.34 -14.23 1.47
N LEU A 24 -15.24 -12.91 1.60
CA LEU A 24 -14.60 -12.29 2.77
C LEU A 24 -15.54 -12.32 3.96
N ASP A 25 -15.03 -12.77 5.08
CA ASP A 25 -15.74 -12.70 6.34
C ASP A 25 -15.88 -11.25 6.81
N LEU A 26 -17.08 -10.87 7.20
CA LEU A 26 -17.37 -9.57 7.77
C LEU A 26 -17.72 -9.73 9.26
N ARG A 27 -17.37 -8.75 10.08
CA ARG A 27 -17.83 -8.69 11.46
C ARG A 27 -19.36 -8.70 11.51
N PRO A 28 -19.98 -9.34 12.52
CA PRO A 28 -21.44 -9.38 12.68
C PRO A 28 -22.06 -7.98 12.62
N ALA A 29 -23.24 -7.85 11.97
CA ALA A 29 -23.86 -6.55 11.76
C ALA A 29 -24.19 -5.83 13.08
N GLU A 30 -24.63 -6.58 14.10
CA GLU A 30 -24.93 -6.10 15.45
C GLU A 30 -23.71 -5.51 16.17
N GLU A 31 -22.51 -5.99 15.87
CA GLU A 31 -21.25 -5.43 16.41
C GLU A 31 -20.84 -4.18 15.64
N ARG A 32 -20.91 -4.23 14.30
CA ARG A 32 -20.48 -3.13 13.42
C ARG A 32 -21.25 -1.82 13.63
N VAL A 33 -22.48 -1.89 14.09
CA VAL A 33 -23.30 -0.69 14.36
C VAL A 33 -22.97 -0.05 15.71
N CYS A 34 -22.19 -0.71 16.56
CA CYS A 34 -21.84 -0.24 17.90
C CYS A 34 -20.46 0.42 17.99
N ASP A 35 -19.62 0.30 16.95
CA ASP A 35 -18.26 0.82 16.96
C ASP A 35 -17.79 1.30 15.58
N PHE A 36 -16.53 1.71 15.49
CA PHE A 36 -15.87 2.16 14.24
C PHE A 36 -14.65 1.29 13.87
N HIS A 37 -14.57 0.05 14.35
CA HIS A 37 -13.54 -0.88 13.95
C HIS A 37 -13.71 -1.34 12.49
N GLU A 38 -12.63 -1.77 11.86
CA GLU A 38 -12.68 -2.28 10.46
C GLU A 38 -13.73 -3.37 10.32
N VAL A 39 -14.48 -3.30 9.20
CA VAL A 39 -15.61 -4.19 8.95
C VAL A 39 -15.17 -5.56 8.48
N VAL A 40 -14.11 -5.60 7.65
CA VAL A 40 -13.61 -6.83 7.05
C VAL A 40 -12.76 -7.58 8.06
N ILE A 41 -13.04 -8.87 8.22
CA ILE A 41 -12.15 -9.81 8.89
C ILE A 41 -11.20 -10.32 7.81
N GLY A 42 -9.90 -10.09 7.98
CA GLY A 42 -8.89 -10.50 7.01
C GLY A 42 -8.84 -12.03 6.80
N PHE A 43 -8.10 -12.48 5.81
CA PHE A 43 -7.90 -13.90 5.54
C PHE A 43 -7.08 -14.61 6.63
N THR A 44 -7.42 -15.85 6.92
CA THR A 44 -6.48 -16.79 7.55
C THR A 44 -5.39 -17.17 6.57
N PRO A 45 -4.23 -17.69 7.03
CA PRO A 45 -3.18 -18.17 6.13
C PRO A 45 -3.64 -19.21 5.10
N GLU A 46 -4.56 -20.08 5.49
CA GLU A 46 -5.12 -21.12 4.63
C GLU A 46 -6.06 -20.51 3.58
N GLN A 47 -6.94 -19.60 3.98
CA GLN A 47 -7.83 -18.87 3.07
C GLN A 47 -7.02 -18.05 2.05
N ALA A 48 -5.99 -17.34 2.51
CA ALA A 48 -5.13 -16.55 1.63
C ALA A 48 -4.45 -17.39 0.55
N LYS A 49 -3.94 -18.59 0.90
CA LYS A 49 -3.36 -19.51 -0.08
C LYS A 49 -4.38 -20.02 -1.09
N ILE A 50 -5.59 -20.37 -0.64
CA ILE A 50 -6.67 -20.85 -1.51
C ILE A 50 -7.08 -19.75 -2.49
N GLU A 51 -7.31 -18.53 -2.02
CA GLU A 51 -7.71 -17.42 -2.88
C GLU A 51 -6.58 -17.01 -3.84
N ALA A 52 -5.34 -16.96 -3.39
CA ALA A 52 -4.19 -16.68 -4.24
C ALA A 52 -3.99 -17.74 -5.34
N ALA A 53 -4.29 -19.02 -5.05
CA ALA A 53 -4.21 -20.12 -6.01
C ALA A 53 -5.22 -20.01 -7.16
N ARG A 54 -6.23 -19.17 -7.07
CA ARG A 54 -7.14 -18.85 -8.19
C ARG A 54 -6.44 -18.05 -9.29
N CYS A 55 -5.33 -17.34 -8.97
CA CYS A 55 -4.59 -16.58 -9.96
C CYS A 55 -4.09 -17.48 -11.09
N ILE A 56 -4.48 -17.18 -12.33
CA ILE A 56 -4.09 -17.97 -13.52
C ILE A 56 -2.73 -17.56 -14.09
N HIS A 57 -2.04 -16.63 -13.47
CA HIS A 57 -0.75 -16.10 -13.91
C HIS A 57 -0.75 -15.72 -15.40
N CYS A 58 -1.44 -14.63 -15.71
CA CYS A 58 -1.49 -14.07 -17.06
C CYS A 58 -0.08 -13.72 -17.57
N PRO A 59 0.15 -13.72 -18.91
CA PRO A 59 1.40 -13.25 -19.49
C PRO A 59 1.75 -11.82 -19.03
N ASP A 60 3.03 -11.54 -18.92
CA ASP A 60 3.55 -10.22 -18.54
C ASP A 60 3.49 -9.23 -19.74
N PRO A 61 3.00 -7.99 -19.56
CA PRO A 61 2.38 -7.47 -18.35
C PRO A 61 0.93 -7.99 -18.16
N ALA A 62 0.64 -8.52 -16.98
CA ALA A 62 -0.70 -9.00 -16.67
C ALA A 62 -1.71 -7.85 -16.60
N PRO A 63 -3.01 -8.07 -16.98
CA PRO A 63 -4.02 -7.01 -16.95
C PRO A 63 -4.19 -6.35 -15.57
N CYS A 64 -4.08 -7.10 -14.47
CA CYS A 64 -4.13 -6.54 -13.11
C CYS A 64 -2.94 -5.62 -12.80
N MET A 65 -1.75 -5.87 -13.37
CA MET A 65 -0.60 -4.96 -13.26
C MET A 65 -0.85 -3.66 -14.01
N LEU A 66 -1.43 -3.75 -15.21
CA LEU A 66 -1.79 -2.56 -16.01
C LEU A 66 -2.94 -1.77 -15.38
N GLY A 67 -3.86 -2.44 -14.71
CA GLY A 67 -4.96 -1.82 -13.96
C GLY A 67 -4.51 -1.20 -12.63
N CYS A 68 -3.33 -1.53 -12.13
CA CYS A 68 -2.78 -0.97 -10.89
C CYS A 68 -2.00 0.33 -11.21
N PRO A 69 -2.35 1.49 -10.62
CA PRO A 69 -1.64 2.75 -10.88
C PRO A 69 -0.15 2.73 -10.52
N THR A 70 0.25 1.88 -9.56
CA THR A 70 1.65 1.69 -9.15
C THR A 70 2.32 0.52 -9.87
N HIS A 71 1.60 -0.16 -10.77
CA HIS A 71 2.09 -1.32 -11.53
C HIS A 71 2.69 -2.43 -10.64
N ASN A 72 2.05 -2.72 -9.51
CA ASN A 72 2.45 -3.82 -8.64
C ASN A 72 2.53 -5.14 -9.42
N ASP A 73 3.58 -5.93 -9.20
CA ASP A 73 3.72 -7.28 -9.75
C ASP A 73 2.81 -8.27 -9.00
N ILE A 74 1.49 -8.09 -9.22
CA ILE A 74 0.44 -8.84 -8.54
C ILE A 74 0.57 -10.36 -8.79
N PRO A 75 0.82 -10.85 -10.02
CA PRO A 75 0.97 -12.29 -10.22
C PRO A 75 2.09 -12.93 -9.40
N SER A 76 3.25 -12.25 -9.26
CA SER A 76 4.34 -12.75 -8.41
C SER A 76 3.97 -12.74 -6.93
N ALA A 77 3.25 -11.71 -6.48
CA ALA A 77 2.73 -11.68 -5.10
C ALA A 77 1.75 -12.83 -4.84
N MET A 78 0.81 -13.08 -5.75
CA MET A 78 -0.14 -14.21 -5.64
C MET A 78 0.59 -15.55 -5.57
N TRP A 79 1.60 -15.76 -6.41
CA TRP A 79 2.41 -16.97 -6.37
C TRP A 79 3.08 -17.18 -5.02
N LEU A 80 3.67 -16.12 -4.46
CA LEU A 80 4.35 -16.20 -3.16
C LEU A 80 3.37 -16.45 -2.02
N ILE A 81 2.17 -15.86 -2.05
CA ILE A 81 1.12 -16.11 -1.06
C ILE A 81 0.66 -17.57 -1.13
N GLU A 82 0.41 -18.10 -2.32
CA GLU A 82 0.06 -19.51 -2.54
C GLU A 82 1.10 -20.46 -1.94
N GLN A 83 2.39 -20.13 -2.05
CA GLN A 83 3.49 -20.89 -1.47
C GLN A 83 3.71 -20.65 0.04
N GLY A 84 2.88 -19.83 0.69
CA GLY A 84 3.01 -19.48 2.10
C GLY A 84 4.17 -18.54 2.42
N LYS A 85 4.74 -17.88 1.41
CA LYS A 85 5.86 -16.93 1.52
C LYS A 85 5.36 -15.51 1.67
N PHE A 86 4.62 -15.24 2.75
CA PHE A 86 3.85 -14.00 2.91
C PHE A 86 4.72 -12.76 3.00
N SER A 87 5.81 -12.80 3.78
CA SER A 87 6.76 -11.67 3.87
C SER A 87 7.48 -11.39 2.54
N GLU A 88 7.71 -12.43 1.73
CA GLU A 88 8.29 -12.25 0.39
C GLU A 88 7.27 -11.61 -0.57
N ALA A 89 5.99 -11.95 -0.44
CA ALA A 89 4.90 -11.32 -1.20
C ALA A 89 4.76 -9.84 -0.83
N ALA A 90 4.80 -9.50 0.46
CA ALA A 90 4.77 -8.11 0.92
C ALA A 90 5.92 -7.28 0.31
N LYS A 91 7.13 -7.85 0.23
CA LYS A 91 8.29 -7.20 -0.41
C LYS A 91 8.08 -6.89 -1.90
N ILE A 92 7.18 -7.60 -2.59
CA ILE A 92 6.81 -7.25 -3.98
C ILE A 92 6.07 -5.91 -3.99
N TYR A 93 5.08 -5.72 -3.12
CA TYR A 93 4.31 -4.48 -3.03
C TYR A 93 5.16 -3.27 -2.62
N HIS A 94 6.10 -3.45 -1.70
CA HIS A 94 7.04 -2.38 -1.28
C HIS A 94 7.96 -1.87 -2.39
N LYS A 95 8.11 -2.59 -3.51
CA LYS A 95 8.95 -2.13 -4.64
C LYS A 95 8.36 -0.94 -5.39
N THR A 96 7.04 -0.87 -5.46
CA THR A 96 6.33 0.10 -6.31
C THR A 96 5.31 0.94 -5.55
N SER A 97 4.98 0.59 -4.30
CA SER A 97 4.06 1.33 -3.47
C SER A 97 4.71 1.78 -2.17
N SER A 98 4.58 3.06 -1.84
CA SER A 98 5.01 3.63 -0.57
C SER A 98 4.00 3.38 0.56
N LEU A 99 2.75 3.11 0.21
CA LEU A 99 1.62 2.92 1.15
C LEU A 99 0.81 1.65 0.82
N PRO A 100 1.47 0.48 0.65
CA PRO A 100 0.77 -0.69 0.11
C PRO A 100 -0.38 -1.16 0.99
N GLU A 101 -0.22 -1.20 2.31
CA GLU A 101 -1.28 -1.64 3.23
C GLU A 101 -2.51 -0.69 3.22
N VAL A 102 -2.27 0.59 2.97
CA VAL A 102 -3.35 1.56 2.74
C VAL A 102 -4.04 1.28 1.42
N CYS A 103 -3.27 1.03 0.35
CA CYS A 103 -3.82 0.70 -0.97
C CYS A 103 -4.71 -0.55 -0.91
N GLY A 104 -4.25 -1.62 -0.25
CA GLY A 104 -5.01 -2.85 -0.09
C GLY A 104 -6.37 -2.67 0.62
N ARG A 105 -6.52 -1.62 1.46
CA ARG A 105 -7.79 -1.34 2.16
C ARG A 105 -8.70 -0.35 1.45
N VAL A 106 -8.15 0.64 0.73
CA VAL A 106 -8.96 1.79 0.29
C VAL A 106 -8.99 2.05 -1.20
N CYS A 107 -8.16 1.37 -2.00
CA CYS A 107 -8.27 1.46 -3.46
C CYS A 107 -9.64 0.95 -3.93
N PRO A 108 -10.23 1.53 -4.97
CA PRO A 108 -11.41 0.98 -5.64
C PRO A 108 -10.99 -0.19 -6.55
N HIS A 109 -10.65 -1.34 -5.95
CA HIS A 109 -10.05 -2.49 -6.64
C HIS A 109 -10.90 -2.99 -7.80
N GLU A 110 -12.24 -2.89 -7.68
CA GLU A 110 -13.23 -3.23 -8.70
C GLU A 110 -13.11 -2.36 -9.97
N GLN A 111 -12.47 -1.19 -9.87
CA GLN A 111 -12.19 -0.30 -11.00
C GLN A 111 -10.72 -0.36 -11.45
N LEU A 112 -9.87 -1.02 -10.68
CA LEU A 112 -8.43 -1.11 -10.87
C LEU A 112 -7.99 -2.56 -11.14
N CYS A 113 -7.17 -3.12 -10.26
CA CYS A 113 -6.55 -4.44 -10.45
C CYS A 113 -7.56 -5.59 -10.52
N GLU A 114 -8.59 -5.60 -9.66
CA GLU A 114 -9.62 -6.64 -9.67
C GLU A 114 -10.57 -6.46 -10.85
N GLY A 115 -10.94 -5.22 -11.18
CA GLY A 115 -11.72 -4.92 -12.38
C GLY A 115 -11.03 -5.35 -13.68
N ALA A 116 -9.68 -5.25 -13.73
CA ALA A 116 -8.87 -5.70 -14.86
C ALA A 116 -8.58 -7.21 -14.87
N CYS A 117 -8.89 -7.93 -13.79
CA CYS A 117 -8.65 -9.37 -13.70
C CYS A 117 -9.43 -10.13 -14.77
N VAL A 118 -8.75 -11.03 -15.51
CA VAL A 118 -9.40 -11.78 -16.58
C VAL A 118 -10.50 -12.72 -16.10
N LEU A 119 -10.44 -13.16 -14.84
CA LEU A 119 -11.48 -13.99 -14.23
C LEU A 119 -12.78 -13.22 -14.06
N ASN A 120 -12.72 -11.90 -13.88
CA ASN A 120 -13.88 -11.02 -13.74
C ASN A 120 -14.83 -11.03 -14.96
N LYS A 121 -14.39 -11.55 -16.11
CA LYS A 121 -15.23 -11.65 -17.31
C LYS A 121 -16.30 -12.75 -17.21
N ASN A 122 -16.07 -13.80 -16.45
CA ASN A 122 -16.92 -14.99 -16.40
C ASN A 122 -17.18 -15.47 -14.96
N GLY A 123 -16.86 -14.68 -13.96
CA GLY A 123 -17.00 -14.99 -12.56
C GLY A 123 -16.41 -13.87 -11.69
N GLU A 124 -15.93 -14.22 -10.50
CA GLU A 124 -15.35 -13.26 -9.58
C GLU A 124 -13.83 -13.14 -9.77
N PRO A 125 -13.26 -11.93 -9.68
CA PRO A 125 -11.82 -11.73 -9.73
C PRO A 125 -11.11 -12.40 -8.54
N VAL A 126 -9.79 -12.48 -8.57
CA VAL A 126 -8.99 -12.74 -7.37
C VAL A 126 -9.05 -11.49 -6.48
N ILE A 127 -9.30 -11.65 -5.18
CA ILE A 127 -9.40 -10.54 -4.21
C ILE A 127 -7.98 -10.02 -3.89
N THR A 128 -7.38 -9.33 -4.84
CA THR A 128 -5.98 -8.91 -4.76
C THR A 128 -5.73 -7.90 -3.66
N GLY A 129 -6.69 -7.00 -3.40
CA GLY A 129 -6.56 -5.98 -2.36
C GLY A 129 -6.46 -6.58 -0.96
N GLN A 130 -7.32 -7.53 -0.62
CA GLN A 130 -7.29 -8.19 0.69
C GLN A 130 -6.09 -9.14 0.83
N LEU A 131 -5.62 -9.74 -0.26
CA LEU A 131 -4.38 -10.53 -0.25
C LEU A 131 -3.14 -9.64 -0.06
N GLU A 132 -3.15 -8.42 -0.58
CA GLU A 132 -2.12 -7.40 -0.30
C GLU A 132 -2.11 -7.04 1.18
N VAL A 133 -3.27 -6.70 1.77
CA VAL A 133 -3.42 -6.43 3.21
C VAL A 133 -2.87 -7.60 4.02
N PHE A 134 -3.34 -8.82 3.74
CA PHE A 134 -2.92 -10.02 4.46
C PHE A 134 -1.40 -10.22 4.45
N ALA A 135 -0.77 -10.08 3.27
CA ALA A 135 0.68 -10.28 3.14
C ALA A 135 1.47 -9.26 3.98
N LEU A 136 1.03 -8.00 3.98
CA LEU A 136 1.67 -6.92 4.73
C LEU A 136 1.47 -7.03 6.24
N GLU A 137 0.30 -7.47 6.69
CA GLU A 137 0.05 -7.76 8.10
C GLU A 137 0.93 -8.92 8.59
N GLN A 138 1.11 -9.98 7.77
CA GLN A 138 1.99 -11.09 8.11
C GLN A 138 3.46 -10.66 8.16
N GLU A 139 3.91 -9.79 7.26
CA GLU A 139 5.26 -9.22 7.31
C GLU A 139 5.45 -8.39 8.57
N ARG A 140 4.54 -7.44 8.84
CA ARG A 140 4.61 -6.56 10.01
C ARG A 140 4.67 -7.34 11.32
N ALA A 141 3.90 -8.44 11.43
CA ALA A 141 3.87 -9.27 12.64
C ALA A 141 5.14 -10.09 12.84
N LYS A 142 5.85 -10.46 11.79
CA LYS A 142 7.02 -11.36 11.86
C LYS A 142 8.35 -10.65 11.67
N GLU A 143 8.46 -9.87 10.62
CA GLU A 143 9.70 -9.20 10.20
C GLU A 143 9.32 -7.86 9.54
N PRO A 144 9.18 -6.78 10.34
CA PRO A 144 8.82 -5.47 9.81
C PRO A 144 9.76 -5.03 8.68
N TYR A 145 9.18 -4.50 7.62
CA TYR A 145 9.94 -4.05 6.46
C TYR A 145 10.89 -2.92 6.81
N VAL A 146 12.17 -3.11 6.47
CA VAL A 146 13.19 -2.05 6.56
C VAL A 146 13.67 -1.75 5.13
N PRO A 147 13.37 -0.57 4.59
CA PRO A 147 13.82 -0.21 3.26
C PRO A 147 15.34 -0.04 3.20
N LYS A 148 15.91 -0.34 2.06
CA LYS A 148 17.31 -0.01 1.79
C LYS A 148 17.41 1.50 1.53
N ILE A 149 18.22 2.18 2.33
CA ILE A 149 18.47 3.63 2.21
C ILE A 149 19.77 3.87 1.47
N ALA A 150 19.74 4.78 0.51
CA ALA A 150 20.96 5.26 -0.16
C ALA A 150 21.80 6.13 0.80
N PRO A 151 23.09 6.29 0.53
CA PRO A 151 23.92 7.22 1.29
C PRO A 151 23.34 8.64 1.29
N SER A 152 23.54 9.38 2.39
CA SER A 152 23.05 10.76 2.49
C SER A 152 23.57 11.61 1.33
N THR A 153 22.66 12.34 0.72
CA THR A 153 22.98 13.29 -0.36
C THR A 153 23.31 14.68 0.17
N GLY A 154 23.05 14.95 1.45
CA GLY A 154 23.12 16.28 2.06
C GLY A 154 22.06 17.26 1.56
N LYS A 155 21.12 16.80 0.71
CA LYS A 155 20.01 17.62 0.17
C LYS A 155 18.81 17.59 1.08
N LYS A 156 18.14 18.73 1.22
CA LYS A 156 16.94 18.94 2.06
C LYS A 156 15.74 19.25 1.19
N VAL A 157 14.66 18.51 1.38
CA VAL A 157 13.42 18.69 0.64
C VAL A 157 12.29 19.01 1.60
N ALA A 158 11.56 20.08 1.32
CA ALA A 158 10.32 20.42 1.99
C ALA A 158 9.14 19.77 1.24
N ILE A 159 8.19 19.21 1.98
CA ILE A 159 6.94 18.69 1.44
C ILE A 159 5.80 19.47 2.06
N VAL A 160 5.03 20.14 1.23
CA VAL A 160 3.81 20.85 1.63
C VAL A 160 2.62 19.93 1.41
N GLY A 161 1.98 19.56 2.51
CA GLY A 161 0.93 18.55 2.55
C GLY A 161 1.47 17.17 2.96
N ALA A 162 1.08 16.70 4.16
CA ALA A 162 1.41 15.37 4.66
C ALA A 162 0.26 14.37 4.38
N GLY A 163 -0.47 14.55 3.28
CA GLY A 163 -1.45 13.61 2.74
C GLY A 163 -0.78 12.51 1.90
N PRO A 164 -1.56 11.60 1.27
CA PRO A 164 -1.03 10.46 0.51
C PRO A 164 0.02 10.84 -0.55
N ALA A 165 -0.20 11.93 -1.28
CA ALA A 165 0.75 12.39 -2.31
C ALA A 165 2.10 12.81 -1.70
N GLY A 166 2.05 13.66 -0.66
CA GLY A 166 3.26 14.08 0.05
C GLY A 166 3.98 12.91 0.71
N LEU A 167 3.24 11.98 1.32
CA LEU A 167 3.80 10.79 1.95
C LEU A 167 4.51 9.89 0.92
N GLY A 168 3.89 9.66 -0.24
CA GLY A 168 4.51 8.89 -1.32
C GLY A 168 5.81 9.53 -1.81
N CYS A 169 5.79 10.85 -2.08
CA CYS A 169 6.98 11.59 -2.47
C CYS A 169 8.08 11.53 -1.38
N GLY A 170 7.69 11.76 -0.13
CA GLY A 170 8.65 11.79 0.99
C GLY A 170 9.28 10.45 1.29
N ASP A 171 8.53 9.36 1.19
CA ASP A 171 9.04 8.00 1.38
C ASP A 171 10.15 7.70 0.35
N GLU A 172 9.91 8.00 -0.93
CA GLU A 172 10.91 7.78 -1.96
C GLU A 172 12.15 8.68 -1.78
N LEU A 173 11.96 9.94 -1.40
CA LEU A 173 13.07 10.85 -1.12
C LEU A 173 13.92 10.40 0.07
N LEU A 174 13.29 9.89 1.14
CA LEU A 174 13.99 9.31 2.29
C LEU A 174 14.83 8.09 1.88
N LYS A 175 14.27 7.19 1.06
CA LYS A 175 15.00 6.02 0.52
C LYS A 175 16.19 6.44 -0.35
N LEU A 176 16.08 7.56 -1.06
CA LEU A 176 17.15 8.14 -1.86
C LEU A 176 18.22 8.90 -1.03
N GLY A 177 18.08 8.96 0.28
CA GLY A 177 19.05 9.56 1.20
C GLY A 177 18.91 11.07 1.36
N HIS A 178 17.77 11.66 1.01
CA HIS A 178 17.50 13.08 1.25
C HIS A 178 16.93 13.32 2.65
N GLU A 179 17.19 14.50 3.21
CA GLU A 179 16.48 14.98 4.40
C GLU A 179 15.10 15.50 3.99
N VAL A 180 14.04 15.01 4.65
CA VAL A 180 12.66 15.37 4.31
C VAL A 180 11.96 15.98 5.51
N THR A 181 11.33 17.15 5.29
CA THR A 181 10.47 17.81 6.28
C THR A 181 9.09 18.06 5.67
N PHE A 182 8.08 17.53 6.32
CA PHE A 182 6.68 17.72 5.95
C PHE A 182 6.09 18.91 6.69
N TYR A 183 5.38 19.77 5.99
CA TYR A 183 4.56 20.85 6.53
C TYR A 183 3.10 20.54 6.25
N ASP A 184 2.24 20.69 7.25
CA ASP A 184 0.80 20.52 7.08
C ASP A 184 0.02 21.50 7.96
N SER A 185 -1.14 21.93 7.48
CA SER A 185 -2.07 22.78 8.23
C SER A 185 -2.73 22.03 9.39
N LYS A 186 -2.72 20.71 9.39
CA LYS A 186 -3.27 19.84 10.44
C LYS A 186 -2.24 19.53 11.53
N PRO A 187 -2.70 19.21 12.76
CA PRO A 187 -1.79 18.90 13.87
C PRO A 187 -1.07 17.56 13.71
N ALA A 188 -1.56 16.62 12.88
CA ALA A 188 -0.95 15.34 12.62
C ALA A 188 -0.86 15.06 11.11
N PRO A 189 0.12 14.27 10.66
CA PRO A 189 0.22 13.85 9.25
C PRO A 189 -0.90 12.89 8.87
N GLY A 190 -1.08 12.63 7.57
CA GLY A 190 -1.98 11.63 7.01
C GLY A 190 -3.08 12.21 6.11
N GLY A 191 -3.35 13.51 6.18
CA GLY A 191 -4.34 14.15 5.31
C GLY A 191 -5.67 13.37 5.31
N LEU A 192 -6.15 12.99 4.13
CA LEU A 192 -7.41 12.25 3.98
C LEU A 192 -7.44 10.92 4.75
N LEU A 193 -6.31 10.23 4.90
CA LEU A 193 -6.23 8.96 5.60
C LEU A 193 -6.62 9.09 7.08
N VAL A 194 -6.29 10.22 7.70
CA VAL A 194 -6.57 10.47 9.12
C VAL A 194 -7.85 11.29 9.30
N TYR A 195 -8.06 12.32 8.47
CA TYR A 195 -9.11 13.30 8.68
C TYR A 195 -10.37 13.10 7.84
N GLY A 196 -10.34 12.21 6.84
CA GLY A 196 -11.45 12.00 5.91
C GLY A 196 -11.99 10.57 5.87
N ILE A 197 -11.15 9.56 5.74
CA ILE A 197 -11.60 8.16 5.62
C ILE A 197 -12.01 7.64 7.00
N PRO A 198 -13.21 7.05 7.17
CA PRO A 198 -13.65 6.52 8.45
C PRO A 198 -12.83 5.31 8.93
N ASN A 199 -12.72 5.13 10.26
CA ASN A 199 -12.00 4.01 10.88
C ASN A 199 -12.51 2.64 10.45
N PHE A 200 -13.80 2.49 10.18
CA PHE A 200 -14.36 1.21 9.74
C PHE A 200 -13.90 0.78 8.33
N LYS A 201 -13.27 1.70 7.57
CA LYS A 201 -12.62 1.40 6.28
C LYS A 201 -11.13 1.16 6.44
N ILE A 202 -10.47 1.93 7.29
CA ILE A 202 -9.04 1.79 7.61
C ILE A 202 -8.78 2.30 9.02
N SER A 203 -8.22 1.45 9.88
CA SER A 203 -7.74 1.87 11.19
C SER A 203 -6.65 2.92 11.05
N LYS A 204 -6.71 3.98 11.87
CA LYS A 204 -5.65 5.00 11.89
C LYS A 204 -4.31 4.43 12.33
N ASP A 205 -4.32 3.36 13.10
CA ASP A 205 -3.10 2.68 13.55
C ASP A 205 -2.26 2.20 12.37
N VAL A 206 -2.90 1.65 11.31
CA VAL A 206 -2.23 1.24 10.07
C VAL A 206 -1.42 2.40 9.46
N PHE A 207 -2.03 3.58 9.40
CA PHE A 207 -1.34 4.77 8.91
C PHE A 207 -0.22 5.21 9.85
N PHE A 208 -0.47 5.30 11.16
CA PHE A 208 0.52 5.80 12.12
C PHE A 208 1.71 4.84 12.28
N GLU A 209 1.52 3.54 12.15
CA GLU A 209 2.63 2.59 12.07
C GLU A 209 3.53 2.88 10.88
N ARG A 210 2.94 3.07 9.69
CA ARG A 210 3.70 3.44 8.49
C ARG A 210 4.39 4.80 8.62
N TRP A 211 3.72 5.79 9.20
CA TRP A 211 4.33 7.09 9.50
C TRP A 211 5.53 6.95 10.45
N ASN A 212 5.40 6.14 11.50
CA ASN A 212 6.49 5.88 12.44
C ASN A 212 7.71 5.25 11.75
N ASP A 213 7.50 4.40 10.75
CA ASP A 213 8.60 3.88 9.95
C ASP A 213 9.29 4.98 9.16
N MET A 214 8.56 5.90 8.56
CA MET A 214 9.16 7.07 7.89
C MET A 214 9.92 7.97 8.87
N VAL A 215 9.43 8.14 10.10
CA VAL A 215 10.14 8.87 11.16
C VAL A 215 11.47 8.18 11.54
N LYS A 216 11.49 6.85 11.61
CA LYS A 216 12.74 6.07 11.81
C LYS A 216 13.73 6.30 10.66
N LEU A 217 13.26 6.57 9.44
CA LEU A 217 14.09 6.94 8.29
C LEU A 217 14.55 8.41 8.31
N GLY A 218 14.09 9.22 9.26
CA GLY A 218 14.49 10.61 9.42
C GLY A 218 13.45 11.64 8.96
N ALA A 219 12.21 11.22 8.66
CA ALA A 219 11.13 12.17 8.35
C ALA A 219 10.88 13.13 9.52
N LYS A 220 10.78 14.42 9.20
CA LYS A 220 10.41 15.47 10.14
C LYS A 220 9.01 15.99 9.82
N PHE A 221 8.23 16.40 10.83
CA PHE A 221 6.88 16.93 10.65
C PHE A 221 6.71 18.25 11.38
N VAL A 222 6.14 19.22 10.68
CA VAL A 222 5.77 20.55 11.18
C VAL A 222 4.28 20.73 10.93
N GLY A 223 3.48 20.41 11.94
CA GLY A 223 2.02 20.57 11.88
C GLY A 223 1.57 21.99 12.23
N ASN A 224 0.25 22.24 12.09
CA ASN A 224 -0.40 23.52 12.34
C ASN A 224 0.24 24.68 11.56
N THR A 225 0.81 24.38 10.38
CA THR A 225 1.50 25.37 9.54
C THR A 225 0.88 25.39 8.14
N TYR A 226 0.13 26.45 7.84
CA TYR A 226 -0.49 26.63 6.53
C TYR A 226 0.48 27.39 5.61
N ILE A 227 1.07 26.70 4.64
CA ILE A 227 1.96 27.33 3.66
C ILE A 227 1.13 28.22 2.72
N GLY A 228 1.60 29.44 2.52
CA GLY A 228 0.89 30.53 1.82
C GLY A 228 0.14 31.48 2.75
N ARG A 229 -0.03 31.14 4.04
CA ARG A 229 -0.64 32.03 5.06
C ARG A 229 0.33 32.26 6.22
N ASP A 230 0.79 31.22 6.88
CA ASP A 230 1.62 31.32 8.08
C ASP A 230 3.12 31.36 7.71
N LYS A 231 3.47 30.81 6.58
CA LYS A 231 4.82 30.81 5.99
C LYS A 231 4.68 30.80 4.47
N SER A 232 5.46 31.62 3.78
CA SER A 232 5.48 31.65 2.32
C SER A 232 6.38 30.53 1.75
N ILE A 233 6.27 30.28 0.45
CA ILE A 233 7.17 29.39 -0.29
C ILE A 233 8.61 29.93 -0.24
N ASP A 234 8.79 31.23 -0.39
CA ASP A 234 10.10 31.88 -0.37
C ASP A 234 10.75 31.76 1.02
N ASP A 235 9.97 31.86 2.10
CA ASP A 235 10.49 31.63 3.46
C ASP A 235 11.08 30.23 3.59
N ILE A 236 10.37 29.19 3.11
CA ILE A 236 10.87 27.79 3.17
C ILE A 236 12.17 27.66 2.36
N LEU A 237 12.22 28.17 1.15
CA LEU A 237 13.41 28.08 0.31
C LEU A 237 14.62 28.82 0.93
N THR A 238 14.37 29.95 1.62
CA THR A 238 15.43 30.71 2.33
C THR A 238 15.89 30.00 3.61
N GLU A 239 15.14 29.06 4.18
CA GLU A 239 15.52 28.24 5.33
C GLU A 239 16.53 27.12 4.97
N GLY A 240 16.99 27.06 3.73
CA GLY A 240 18.04 26.15 3.27
C GLY A 240 17.53 24.82 2.75
N PHE A 241 16.28 24.77 2.28
CA PHE A 241 15.79 23.65 1.47
C PHE A 241 16.27 23.80 0.03
N ASP A 242 16.71 22.67 -0.56
CA ASP A 242 17.18 22.59 -1.95
C ASP A 242 16.01 22.48 -2.94
N ALA A 243 14.88 21.93 -2.51
CA ALA A 243 13.68 21.76 -3.32
C ALA A 243 12.42 21.68 -2.45
N MET A 244 11.26 21.84 -3.08
CA MET A 244 9.95 21.72 -2.46
C MET A 244 9.01 20.91 -3.36
N PHE A 245 8.22 20.03 -2.74
CA PHE A 245 7.06 19.37 -3.34
C PHE A 245 5.78 19.96 -2.72
N VAL A 246 4.77 20.20 -3.54
CA VAL A 246 3.45 20.66 -3.10
C VAL A 246 2.41 19.61 -3.50
N GLY A 247 1.71 19.01 -2.49
CA GLY A 247 0.79 17.90 -2.68
C GLY A 247 -0.55 18.07 -1.96
#